data_86e882edc2ebfcd05433deec2000847c
#
_entry.id   86e882edc2ebfcd05433deec2000847c
#
_cell.length_a   1.000
_cell.length_b   1.000
_cell.length_c   1.000
_cell.angle_alpha   90.00
_cell.angle_beta   90.00
_cell.angle_gamma   90.00
#
_symmetry.space_group_name_H-M   'P 1'
#
loop_
_entity.id
_entity.type
_entity.pdbx_description
1 polymer ?
#
loop_
_entity_poly.entity_id
_entity_poly.type
_entity_poly.pdbx_seq_one_letter_code
_entity_poly.pdbx_strand_id
1 'polypeptide(L)'
;MCIRDRLSTANAGKGVFTDDLMKVEDIKNGYCTQFLINKNEGASAAKMRAFAESNGDSVVCIEDDDVINLHVHTADPGKILSEAIKYGYLTNFKIENMHEQFLARQKQGKSLEKQASAEKKPDPASEFIYAAVDPSRDYGFVAVAAGEGLKAVFTDLSADAVVSGGQTMNPATEDILAAVQSVPAKTVFVLPNNKNIIMAAEQAQKLADRQVVVLPTRTVPMGITALLNFDPSATVEANTINMMSAADKVSTGLITYAARDSEYDGKRIRKGEIMALENGKIVSTSNDITKATYRLARGMCKKDSSFVTIISGCDVSDEDAEKVTEIVKAKCPNHVEVSHIRGGQPVYYYMISVE
;
A
#
# COMPACT_ATOMS: atom_id res chain seq x y z
N MET A 1 16.38 0.24 0.31
CA MET A 1 17.61 -0.54 0.05
C MET A 1 18.79 0.37 -0.29
N CYS A 2 18.95 1.50 0.40
CA CYS A 2 19.88 2.53 -0.10
C CYS A 2 21.16 2.76 0.71
N ILE A 3 21.34 2.29 1.91
CA ILE A 3 22.54 2.62 2.72
C ILE A 3 23.08 1.45 3.55
N ARG A 4 22.35 0.30 3.66
CA ARG A 4 22.77 -0.83 4.52
C ARG A 4 23.66 -1.90 3.89
N ASP A 5 23.79 -1.96 2.57
CA ASP A 5 24.44 -3.11 1.90
C ASP A 5 25.98 -3.07 1.85
N ARG A 6 26.63 -2.06 2.47
CA ARG A 6 28.12 -1.99 2.48
C ARG A 6 28.80 -2.36 3.78
N LEU A 7 28.08 -2.85 4.79
CA LEU A 7 28.67 -3.14 6.11
C LEU A 7 28.68 -4.62 6.54
N SER A 8 28.51 -5.57 5.63
CA SER A 8 28.43 -7.00 6.01
C SER A 8 29.72 -7.82 5.78
N THR A 9 30.89 -7.21 5.69
CA THR A 9 32.15 -7.97 5.74
C THR A 9 33.17 -7.27 6.60
N ALA A 10 33.09 -7.36 7.93
CA ALA A 10 34.20 -7.49 8.87
C ALA A 10 33.73 -7.42 10.34
N ASN A 11 34.07 -8.46 11.10
CA ASN A 11 34.14 -8.56 12.55
C ASN A 11 32.87 -8.73 13.39
N ALA A 12 32.63 -9.97 13.77
CA ALA A 12 31.93 -10.37 14.99
C ALA A 12 32.65 -9.77 16.24
N GLY A 13 31.94 -8.96 17.02
CA GLY A 13 32.42 -8.53 18.33
C GLY A 13 31.73 -7.29 18.86
N LYS A 14 30.75 -7.52 19.77
CA LYS A 14 30.20 -6.60 20.79
C LYS A 14 29.66 -5.24 20.33
N GLY A 15 28.32 -5.12 20.41
CA GLY A 15 27.57 -3.93 20.09
C GLY A 15 27.82 -2.72 20.98
N VAL A 16 27.94 -1.61 20.35
CA VAL A 16 27.42 -0.31 20.75
C VAL A 16 27.11 0.38 19.44
N PHE A 17 25.84 0.62 19.15
CA PHE A 17 25.43 1.44 18.01
C PHE A 17 25.76 2.90 18.36
N THR A 18 26.87 3.40 17.83
CA THR A 18 27.16 4.82 17.79
C THR A 18 26.75 5.35 16.42
N ASP A 19 25.78 6.23 16.44
CA ASP A 19 25.12 6.92 15.32
C ASP A 19 26.03 8.00 14.67
N ASP A 20 27.33 7.76 14.53
CA ASP A 20 28.31 8.83 14.32
C ASP A 20 29.31 8.57 13.19
N LEU A 21 28.92 7.94 12.05
CA LEU A 21 29.90 7.60 11.01
C LEU A 21 29.52 7.86 9.56
N MET A 22 28.41 8.55 9.23
CA MET A 22 28.18 9.04 7.87
C MET A 22 28.14 10.56 7.85
N LYS A 23 29.08 11.18 7.15
CA LYS A 23 29.07 12.63 6.84
C LYS A 23 28.34 12.85 5.52
N VAL A 24 27.70 14.01 5.36
CA VAL A 24 27.07 14.46 4.09
C VAL A 24 28.03 14.32 2.91
N GLU A 25 29.34 14.45 3.16
CA GLU A 25 30.42 14.35 2.19
C GLU A 25 30.63 12.94 1.62
N ASP A 26 30.04 11.90 2.25
CA ASP A 26 30.16 10.51 1.81
C ASP A 26 29.11 10.13 0.75
N ILE A 27 28.09 10.97 0.51
CA ILE A 27 27.05 10.75 -0.49
C ILE A 27 27.53 11.26 -1.85
N LYS A 28 28.16 10.39 -2.65
CA LYS A 28 28.66 10.73 -3.98
C LYS A 28 27.55 10.99 -4.99
N ASN A 29 26.46 10.22 -4.92
CA ASN A 29 25.31 10.31 -5.82
C ASN A 29 24.10 10.85 -5.05
N GLY A 30 24.00 12.16 -4.96
CA GLY A 30 23.09 12.88 -4.05
C GLY A 30 21.62 12.93 -4.49
N TYR A 31 21.26 12.41 -5.66
CA TYR A 31 19.87 12.44 -6.16
C TYR A 31 19.33 11.05 -6.41
N CYS A 32 18.20 10.73 -5.75
CA CYS A 32 17.37 9.59 -6.10
C CYS A 32 16.47 9.99 -7.26
N THR A 33 16.64 9.34 -8.42
CA THR A 33 15.96 9.70 -9.66
C THR A 33 15.19 8.49 -10.16
N GLN A 34 13.86 8.64 -10.31
CA GLN A 34 12.98 7.60 -10.81
C GLN A 34 12.01 8.16 -11.86
N PHE A 35 11.77 7.43 -12.92
CA PHE A 35 10.78 7.77 -13.97
C PHE A 35 10.47 6.57 -14.86
N LEU A 36 9.41 6.71 -15.66
CA LEU A 36 9.03 5.74 -16.69
C LEU A 36 9.41 6.28 -18.06
N ILE A 37 9.98 5.42 -18.91
CA ILE A 37 10.24 5.67 -20.33
C ILE A 37 9.19 4.88 -21.12
N ASN A 38 8.30 5.56 -21.83
CA ASN A 38 7.39 4.94 -22.78
C ASN A 38 8.17 4.73 -24.09
N LYS A 39 8.47 3.47 -24.41
CA LYS A 39 9.46 3.08 -25.42
C LYS A 39 9.09 3.54 -26.84
N ASN A 40 10.10 4.01 -27.57
CA ASN A 40 10.04 4.08 -29.03
C ASN A 40 10.38 2.71 -29.64
N GLU A 41 10.02 2.46 -30.89
CA GLU A 41 10.39 1.25 -31.61
C GLU A 41 11.92 1.05 -31.59
N GLY A 42 12.37 -0.12 -31.15
CA GLY A 42 13.78 -0.47 -31.04
C GLY A 42 14.51 0.04 -29.81
N ALA A 43 13.84 0.66 -28.84
CA ALA A 43 14.41 1.05 -27.56
C ALA A 43 14.84 -0.19 -26.75
N SER A 44 16.04 -0.13 -26.13
CA SER A 44 16.64 -1.23 -25.36
C SER A 44 16.89 -0.83 -23.92
N ALA A 45 16.24 -1.46 -22.97
CA ALA A 45 16.48 -1.28 -21.56
C ALA A 45 17.92 -1.65 -21.14
N ALA A 46 18.54 -2.62 -21.80
CA ALA A 46 19.91 -3.02 -21.49
C ALA A 46 20.93 -1.89 -21.74
N LYS A 47 20.76 -1.09 -22.81
CA LYS A 47 21.61 0.07 -23.07
C LYS A 47 21.36 1.18 -22.05
N MET A 48 20.11 1.45 -21.71
CA MET A 48 19.75 2.45 -20.70
C MET A 48 20.29 2.05 -19.32
N ARG A 49 20.20 0.77 -18.96
CA ARG A 49 20.76 0.23 -17.72
C ARG A 49 22.27 0.44 -17.66
N ALA A 50 23.01 0.04 -18.69
CA ALA A 50 24.46 0.20 -18.76
C ALA A 50 24.88 1.68 -18.64
N PHE A 51 24.13 2.59 -19.25
CA PHE A 51 24.36 4.02 -19.11
C PHE A 51 24.11 4.51 -17.68
N ALA A 52 23.02 4.09 -17.05
CA ALA A 52 22.70 4.45 -15.67
C ALA A 52 23.76 3.92 -14.69
N GLU A 53 24.22 2.67 -14.84
CA GLU A 53 25.28 2.05 -14.02
C GLU A 53 26.62 2.76 -14.15
N SER A 54 26.91 3.36 -15.32
CA SER A 54 28.14 4.14 -15.53
C SER A 54 28.06 5.57 -14.98
N ASN A 55 26.87 6.08 -14.64
CA ASN A 55 26.64 7.45 -14.17
C ASN A 55 25.94 7.53 -12.81
N GLY A 56 25.83 6.43 -12.10
CA GLY A 56 25.17 6.36 -10.79
C GLY A 56 25.36 5.02 -10.11
N ASP A 57 24.68 4.84 -8.99
CA ASP A 57 24.61 3.58 -8.24
C ASP A 57 23.15 3.24 -7.92
N SER A 58 22.92 2.08 -7.27
CA SER A 58 21.59 1.60 -6.89
C SER A 58 20.61 1.54 -8.07
N VAL A 59 21.11 1.13 -9.24
CA VAL A 59 20.35 1.12 -10.50
C VAL A 59 19.35 -0.04 -10.52
N VAL A 60 18.06 0.29 -10.66
CA VAL A 60 16.98 -0.64 -10.97
C VAL A 60 16.39 -0.23 -12.31
N CYS A 61 16.46 -1.13 -13.29
CA CYS A 61 15.92 -0.91 -14.63
C CYS A 61 15.09 -2.14 -15.02
N ILE A 62 13.78 -1.96 -15.06
CA ILE A 62 12.82 -3.02 -15.36
C ILE A 62 12.15 -2.68 -16.67
N GLU A 63 12.17 -3.62 -17.61
CA GLU A 63 11.51 -3.52 -18.90
C GLU A 63 10.20 -4.29 -18.89
N ASP A 64 9.14 -3.64 -19.34
CA ASP A 64 7.84 -4.23 -19.66
C ASP A 64 7.55 -3.99 -21.14
N ASP A 65 6.44 -4.52 -21.70
CA ASP A 65 6.13 -4.52 -23.12
C ASP A 65 6.34 -3.15 -23.78
N ASP A 66 5.76 -2.08 -23.22
CA ASP A 66 5.80 -0.73 -23.77
C ASP A 66 6.57 0.29 -22.90
N VAL A 67 7.08 -0.12 -21.73
CA VAL A 67 7.62 0.81 -20.73
C VAL A 67 8.90 0.30 -20.10
N ILE A 68 9.88 1.21 -19.86
CA ILE A 68 11.04 0.94 -19.01
C ILE A 68 10.89 1.76 -17.73
N ASN A 69 10.90 1.11 -16.58
CA ASN A 69 10.95 1.77 -15.27
C ASN A 69 12.42 1.87 -14.85
N LEU A 70 12.92 3.09 -14.67
CA LEU A 70 14.28 3.35 -14.23
C LEU A 70 14.28 4.03 -12.85
N HIS A 71 15.09 3.48 -11.96
CA HIS A 71 15.50 4.09 -10.70
C HIS A 71 17.03 4.10 -10.63
N VAL A 72 17.62 5.23 -10.27
CA VAL A 72 19.07 5.38 -10.14
C VAL A 72 19.43 6.46 -9.12
N HIS A 73 20.46 6.23 -8.32
CA HIS A 73 21.12 7.28 -7.54
C HIS A 73 22.26 7.88 -8.35
N THR A 74 22.21 9.18 -8.60
CA THR A 74 23.18 9.88 -9.44
C THR A 74 23.54 11.25 -8.89
N ALA A 75 24.71 11.75 -9.26
CA ALA A 75 25.10 13.13 -9.00
C ALA A 75 24.48 14.12 -10.01
N ASP A 76 24.08 13.62 -11.20
CA ASP A 76 23.53 14.46 -12.28
C ASP A 76 22.26 13.81 -12.88
N PRO A 77 21.08 14.11 -12.31
CA PRO A 77 19.80 13.66 -12.86
C PRO A 77 19.57 14.13 -14.30
N GLY A 78 20.05 15.32 -14.65
CA GLY A 78 19.89 15.89 -15.98
C GLY A 78 20.52 15.04 -17.06
N LYS A 79 21.70 14.48 -16.79
CA LYS A 79 22.41 13.59 -17.69
C LYS A 79 21.65 12.28 -17.93
N ILE A 80 21.09 11.70 -16.87
CA ILE A 80 20.25 10.49 -16.95
C ILE A 80 19.00 10.75 -17.77
N LEU A 81 18.30 11.87 -17.52
CA LEU A 81 17.09 12.23 -18.25
C LEU A 81 17.36 12.51 -19.73
N SER A 82 18.47 13.23 -20.04
CA SER A 82 18.86 13.54 -21.42
C SER A 82 19.18 12.29 -22.23
N GLU A 83 19.74 11.26 -21.61
CA GLU A 83 19.92 9.97 -22.27
C GLU A 83 18.60 9.23 -22.43
N ALA A 84 17.78 9.19 -21.38
CA ALA A 84 16.51 8.45 -21.35
C ALA A 84 15.53 8.91 -22.45
N ILE A 85 15.47 10.21 -22.77
CA ILE A 85 14.61 10.78 -23.82
C ILE A 85 14.90 10.16 -25.19
N LYS A 86 16.12 9.66 -25.45
CA LYS A 86 16.47 9.01 -26.72
C LYS A 86 15.75 7.65 -26.92
N TYR A 87 15.29 7.05 -25.82
CA TYR A 87 14.60 5.75 -25.82
C TYR A 87 13.08 5.89 -25.85
N GLY A 88 12.53 7.08 -25.58
CA GLY A 88 11.10 7.32 -25.59
C GLY A 88 10.70 8.58 -24.81
N TYR A 89 9.40 8.84 -24.69
CA TYR A 89 8.94 9.95 -23.87
C TYR A 89 8.84 9.54 -22.39
N LEU A 90 9.16 10.50 -21.51
CA LEU A 90 9.29 10.25 -20.09
C LEU A 90 8.04 10.66 -19.32
N THR A 91 7.65 9.85 -18.32
CA THR A 91 6.50 10.11 -17.43
C THR A 91 6.83 9.73 -15.98
N ASN A 92 5.99 10.13 -15.03
CA ASN A 92 6.07 9.77 -13.61
C ASN A 92 7.44 10.10 -12.97
N PHE A 93 7.88 11.36 -13.13
CA PHE A 93 9.13 11.83 -12.57
C PHE A 93 9.08 11.91 -11.06
N LYS A 94 10.10 11.35 -10.41
CA LYS A 94 10.40 11.54 -9.01
C LYS A 94 11.91 11.80 -8.88
N ILE A 95 12.31 13.02 -8.50
CA ILE A 95 13.70 13.38 -8.25
C ILE A 95 13.76 13.96 -6.84
N GLU A 96 14.51 13.30 -5.96
CA GLU A 96 14.66 13.68 -4.56
C GLU A 96 16.12 13.94 -4.23
N ASN A 97 16.40 15.04 -3.51
CA ASN A 97 17.72 15.37 -3.03
C ASN A 97 18.01 14.65 -1.70
N MET A 98 18.85 13.62 -1.74
CA MET A 98 19.19 12.83 -0.57
C MET A 98 20.02 13.60 0.46
N HIS A 99 20.76 14.63 0.05
CA HIS A 99 21.46 15.52 0.99
C HIS A 99 20.48 16.33 1.84
N GLU A 100 19.39 16.84 1.23
CA GLU A 100 18.35 17.56 1.97
C GLU A 100 17.60 16.64 2.94
N GLN A 101 17.32 15.42 2.52
CA GLN A 101 16.69 14.41 3.39
C GLN A 101 17.59 14.07 4.58
N PHE A 102 18.89 13.91 4.36
CA PHE A 102 19.87 13.65 5.42
C PHE A 102 19.99 14.84 6.39
N LEU A 103 20.11 16.07 5.86
CA LEU A 103 20.18 17.29 6.67
C LEU A 103 18.88 17.54 7.46
N ALA A 104 17.72 17.22 6.87
CA ALA A 104 16.44 17.31 7.56
C ALA A 104 16.38 16.33 8.75
N ARG A 105 16.87 15.10 8.58
CA ARG A 105 16.99 14.11 9.67
C ARG A 105 17.97 14.55 10.76
N GLN A 106 19.13 15.12 10.41
CA GLN A 106 20.08 15.66 11.39
C GLN A 106 19.51 16.87 12.17
N LYS A 107 18.78 17.77 11.50
CA LYS A 107 18.11 18.89 12.17
C LYS A 107 17.00 18.44 13.10
N GLN A 108 16.27 17.39 12.74
CA GLN A 108 15.26 16.76 13.61
C GLN A 108 15.90 16.08 14.84
N GLY A 109 17.05 15.41 14.69
CA GLY A 109 17.78 14.81 15.81
C GLY A 109 18.27 15.84 16.85
N LYS A 110 18.73 17.01 16.42
CA LYS A 110 19.20 18.09 17.31
C LYS A 110 18.11 18.95 17.93
N SER A 111 16.88 18.95 17.36
CA SER A 111 15.73 19.67 17.93
C SER A 111 14.96 18.84 18.97
N LEU A 112 15.21 17.53 19.06
CA LEU A 112 14.56 16.62 19.99
C LEU A 112 14.98 16.78 21.46
N GLU A 113 16.13 17.42 21.70
CA GLU A 113 16.57 17.75 23.09
C GLU A 113 15.93 19.02 23.70
N LYS A 114 15.19 19.83 22.94
CA LYS A 114 14.69 21.14 23.42
C LYS A 114 13.18 21.38 23.36
N GLN A 115 12.37 20.46 22.86
CA GLN A 115 10.91 20.65 22.85
C GLN A 115 10.15 19.33 23.08
N ALA A 116 10.09 18.89 24.32
CA ALA A 116 9.11 17.92 24.80
C ALA A 116 7.79 18.67 25.09
N SER A 117 7.03 19.04 24.06
CA SER A 117 5.58 19.33 24.12
C SER A 117 5.11 19.96 22.80
N ALA A 118 4.77 19.16 21.81
CA ALA A 118 3.78 19.45 20.75
C ALA A 118 3.68 18.19 19.86
N GLU A 119 2.48 17.78 19.61
CA GLU A 119 2.04 16.54 18.96
C GLU A 119 2.85 16.14 17.71
N LYS A 120 3.62 15.05 17.81
CA LYS A 120 4.26 14.37 16.67
C LYS A 120 3.30 13.32 16.14
N LYS A 121 3.05 13.34 14.83
CA LYS A 121 2.63 12.11 14.15
C LYS A 121 3.77 11.11 14.24
N PRO A 122 3.56 9.88 14.76
CA PRO A 122 4.61 8.87 14.89
C PRO A 122 5.13 8.45 13.51
N ASP A 123 6.44 8.20 13.44
CA ASP A 123 7.09 7.56 12.29
C ASP A 123 6.57 6.10 12.22
N PRO A 124 5.98 5.64 11.12
CA PRO A 124 5.41 4.29 11.04
C PRO A 124 6.38 3.17 11.40
N ALA A 125 7.67 3.33 11.11
CA ALA A 125 8.71 2.35 11.45
C ALA A 125 9.05 2.30 12.96
N SER A 126 8.67 3.32 13.76
CA SER A 126 8.87 3.34 15.21
C SER A 126 7.72 2.68 15.99
N GLU A 127 6.63 2.30 15.32
CA GLU A 127 5.44 1.70 15.95
C GLU A 127 5.62 0.20 16.22
N PHE A 128 6.51 -0.49 15.46
CA PHE A 128 6.70 -1.93 15.53
C PHE A 128 8.03 -2.30 16.18
N ILE A 129 7.96 -2.98 17.33
CA ILE A 129 9.14 -3.46 18.07
C ILE A 129 9.41 -4.90 17.65
N TYR A 130 10.66 -5.21 17.25
CA TYR A 130 11.08 -6.57 16.93
C TYR A 130 10.75 -7.56 18.05
N ALA A 131 10.14 -8.67 17.69
CA ALA A 131 9.86 -9.79 18.59
C ALA A 131 10.47 -11.07 18.02
N ALA A 132 11.21 -11.80 18.86
CA ALA A 132 11.73 -13.11 18.47
C ALA A 132 10.57 -14.08 18.21
N VAL A 133 10.77 -15.03 17.31
CA VAL A 133 9.76 -16.06 17.00
C VAL A 133 9.50 -16.92 18.23
N ASP A 134 8.24 -17.02 18.66
CA ASP A 134 7.79 -17.94 19.69
C ASP A 134 7.52 -19.31 19.04
N PRO A 135 8.26 -20.38 19.43
CA PRO A 135 8.06 -21.72 18.87
C PRO A 135 6.67 -22.31 19.13
N SER A 136 5.92 -21.78 20.10
CA SER A 136 4.57 -22.26 20.44
C SER A 136 3.49 -21.60 19.56
N ARG A 137 3.82 -20.54 18.83
CA ARG A 137 2.88 -19.77 18.00
C ARG A 137 3.12 -20.04 16.52
N ASP A 138 2.20 -20.78 15.91
CA ASP A 138 2.34 -21.19 14.52
C ASP A 138 2.02 -20.05 13.53
N TYR A 139 0.99 -19.24 13.78
CA TYR A 139 0.49 -18.25 12.84
C TYR A 139 0.37 -16.84 13.43
N GLY A 140 0.58 -15.85 12.59
CA GLY A 140 0.32 -14.45 12.87
C GLY A 140 -0.10 -13.70 11.61
N PHE A 141 -0.63 -12.48 11.76
CA PHE A 141 -1.22 -11.72 10.67
C PHE A 141 -0.77 -10.27 10.70
N VAL A 142 -0.41 -9.77 9.52
CA VAL A 142 -0.13 -8.35 9.25
C VAL A 142 -1.08 -7.88 8.16
N ALA A 143 -1.86 -6.86 8.43
CA ALA A 143 -2.74 -6.25 7.44
C ALA A 143 -2.28 -4.83 7.11
N VAL A 144 -2.56 -4.36 5.90
CA VAL A 144 -2.39 -2.95 5.54
C VAL A 144 -3.77 -2.31 5.44
N ALA A 145 -3.99 -1.24 6.18
CA ALA A 145 -5.24 -0.48 6.15
C ALA A 145 -5.01 0.98 6.55
N ALA A 146 -5.88 1.88 6.06
CA ALA A 146 -5.91 3.28 6.47
C ALA A 146 -7.25 3.57 7.15
N GLY A 147 -7.20 4.26 8.28
CA GLY A 147 -8.36 4.61 9.10
C GLY A 147 -8.43 3.79 10.39
N GLU A 148 -8.71 4.49 11.49
CA GLU A 148 -8.73 3.89 12.84
C GLU A 148 -9.80 2.80 12.98
N GLY A 149 -10.95 2.99 12.32
CA GLY A 149 -12.01 1.98 12.32
C GLY A 149 -11.60 0.69 11.61
N LEU A 150 -10.92 0.80 10.46
CA LEU A 150 -10.38 -0.39 9.77
C LEU A 150 -9.25 -1.05 10.56
N LYS A 151 -8.41 -0.26 11.24
CA LYS A 151 -7.38 -0.80 12.16
C LYS A 151 -8.04 -1.61 13.27
N ALA A 152 -9.10 -1.09 13.88
CA ALA A 152 -9.86 -1.82 14.90
C ALA A 152 -10.46 -3.12 14.34
N VAL A 153 -11.10 -3.08 13.17
CA VAL A 153 -11.67 -4.27 12.52
C VAL A 153 -10.63 -5.35 12.30
N PHE A 154 -9.46 -5.02 11.75
CA PHE A 154 -8.40 -6.01 11.53
C PHE A 154 -7.84 -6.54 12.86
N THR A 155 -7.71 -5.70 13.89
CA THR A 155 -7.28 -6.13 15.23
C THR A 155 -8.31 -7.07 15.86
N ASP A 156 -9.61 -6.78 15.76
CA ASP A 156 -10.69 -7.64 16.25
C ASP A 156 -10.73 -8.99 15.50
N LEU A 157 -10.30 -9.01 14.23
CA LEU A 157 -10.12 -10.21 13.43
C LEU A 157 -8.75 -10.90 13.70
N SER A 158 -8.07 -10.55 14.80
CA SER A 158 -6.82 -11.14 15.24
C SER A 158 -5.60 -10.80 14.36
N ALA A 159 -5.63 -9.70 13.62
CA ALA A 159 -4.41 -9.18 13.02
C ALA A 159 -3.48 -8.65 14.13
N ASP A 160 -2.24 -9.13 14.18
CA ASP A 160 -1.23 -8.77 15.19
C ASP A 160 -0.68 -7.37 14.98
N ALA A 161 -0.56 -6.98 13.72
CA ALA A 161 -0.09 -5.67 13.34
C ALA A 161 -0.89 -5.14 12.15
N VAL A 162 -1.22 -3.85 12.20
CA VAL A 162 -1.86 -3.15 11.08
C VAL A 162 -0.97 -2.00 10.65
N VAL A 163 -0.39 -2.13 9.46
CA VAL A 163 0.45 -1.10 8.86
C VAL A 163 -0.45 -0.01 8.29
N SER A 164 -0.23 1.24 8.69
CA SER A 164 -0.98 2.36 8.14
C SER A 164 -0.59 2.60 6.68
N GLY A 165 -1.55 2.48 5.78
CA GLY A 165 -1.30 2.68 4.35
C GLY A 165 -2.54 2.46 3.50
N GLY A 166 -2.50 2.93 2.27
CA GLY A 166 -3.64 2.85 1.35
C GLY A 166 -3.42 3.68 0.09
N GLN A 167 -4.48 4.28 -0.44
CA GLN A 167 -4.46 4.97 -1.74
C GLN A 167 -3.61 6.25 -1.77
N THR A 168 -3.43 6.92 -0.63
CA THR A 168 -2.70 8.20 -0.55
C THR A 168 -1.25 8.03 -0.12
N MET A 169 -0.93 6.93 0.57
CA MET A 169 0.40 6.66 1.10
C MET A 169 0.63 5.16 1.13
N ASN A 170 1.41 4.66 0.17
CA ASN A 170 1.83 3.26 0.21
C ASN A 170 2.94 3.10 1.26
N PRO A 171 2.83 2.14 2.17
CA PRO A 171 3.91 1.82 3.10
C PRO A 171 5.15 1.36 2.33
N ALA A 172 6.32 1.67 2.85
CA ALA A 172 7.56 1.16 2.31
C ALA A 172 7.73 -0.34 2.64
N THR A 173 8.65 -0.99 1.93
CA THR A 173 9.00 -2.40 2.22
C THR A 173 9.47 -2.55 3.67
N GLU A 174 10.20 -1.57 4.19
CA GLU A 174 10.73 -1.51 5.55
C GLU A 174 9.60 -1.45 6.60
N ASP A 175 8.52 -0.72 6.33
CA ASP A 175 7.37 -0.63 7.26
C ASP A 175 6.67 -1.98 7.39
N ILE A 176 6.46 -2.65 6.25
CA ILE A 176 5.85 -4.00 6.24
C ILE A 176 6.78 -5.02 6.90
N LEU A 177 8.08 -4.94 6.64
CA LEU A 177 9.08 -5.82 7.25
C LEU A 177 9.13 -5.64 8.77
N ALA A 178 9.11 -4.39 9.25
CA ALA A 178 9.09 -4.10 10.68
C ALA A 178 7.84 -4.66 11.36
N ALA A 179 6.67 -4.51 10.72
CA ALA A 179 5.42 -5.10 11.20
C ALA A 179 5.50 -6.64 11.24
N VAL A 180 5.99 -7.29 10.19
CA VAL A 180 6.20 -8.75 10.16
C VAL A 180 7.13 -9.20 11.28
N GLN A 181 8.25 -8.50 11.49
CA GLN A 181 9.25 -8.83 12.51
C GLN A 181 8.77 -8.52 13.94
N SER A 182 7.71 -7.77 14.12
CA SER A 182 7.08 -7.55 15.44
C SER A 182 6.14 -8.68 15.86
N VAL A 183 5.74 -9.56 14.94
CA VAL A 183 4.79 -10.64 15.20
C VAL A 183 5.55 -11.89 15.63
N PRO A 184 5.43 -12.39 16.88
CA PRO A 184 6.20 -13.53 17.38
C PRO A 184 5.62 -14.88 16.90
N ALA A 185 5.47 -15.08 15.59
CA ALA A 185 4.92 -16.31 15.03
C ALA A 185 5.87 -16.95 14.02
N LYS A 186 5.78 -18.28 13.86
CA LYS A 186 6.58 -19.04 12.87
C LYS A 186 6.25 -18.62 11.45
N THR A 187 4.95 -18.48 11.14
CA THR A 187 4.44 -18.07 9.85
C THR A 187 3.58 -16.83 9.99
N VAL A 188 3.88 -15.79 9.22
CA VAL A 188 3.12 -14.53 9.20
C VAL A 188 2.45 -14.36 7.84
N PHE A 189 1.12 -14.31 7.85
CA PHE A 189 0.33 -13.95 6.68
C PHE A 189 0.27 -12.43 6.53
N VAL A 190 0.57 -11.93 5.35
CA VAL A 190 0.51 -10.49 5.04
C VAL A 190 -0.61 -10.23 4.06
N LEU A 191 -1.53 -9.32 4.42
CA LEU A 191 -2.67 -8.88 3.63
C LEU A 191 -2.44 -7.44 3.15
N PRO A 192 -1.95 -7.21 1.93
CA PRO A 192 -1.63 -5.86 1.42
C PRO A 192 -2.87 -4.99 1.20
N ASN A 193 -4.02 -5.57 0.89
CA ASN A 193 -5.32 -4.91 0.70
C ASN A 193 -5.32 -3.77 -0.35
N ASN A 194 -4.27 -3.72 -1.16
CA ASN A 194 -4.11 -2.78 -2.26
C ASN A 194 -3.12 -3.36 -3.28
N LYS A 195 -3.48 -3.36 -4.56
CA LYS A 195 -2.63 -3.88 -5.64
C LYS A 195 -1.24 -3.24 -5.71
N ASN A 196 -1.13 -1.96 -5.33
CA ASN A 196 0.14 -1.21 -5.38
C ASN A 196 1.10 -1.58 -4.22
N ILE A 197 0.60 -2.25 -3.18
CA ILE A 197 1.36 -2.64 -1.99
C ILE A 197 1.85 -4.09 -2.09
N ILE A 198 1.24 -4.92 -2.94
CA ILE A 198 1.59 -6.34 -3.09
C ILE A 198 3.08 -6.52 -3.34
N MET A 199 3.68 -5.76 -4.25
CA MET A 199 5.10 -5.86 -4.57
C MET A 199 6.00 -5.51 -3.36
N ALA A 200 5.64 -4.50 -2.57
CA ALA A 200 6.38 -4.15 -1.35
C ALA A 200 6.29 -5.26 -0.30
N ALA A 201 5.13 -5.90 -0.16
CA ALA A 201 4.93 -7.05 0.72
C ALA A 201 5.75 -8.28 0.27
N GLU A 202 5.80 -8.57 -1.03
CA GLU A 202 6.63 -9.65 -1.60
C GLU A 202 8.14 -9.37 -1.43
N GLN A 203 8.56 -8.13 -1.44
CA GLN A 203 9.94 -7.75 -1.13
C GLN A 203 10.23 -7.91 0.36
N ALA A 204 9.32 -7.50 1.26
CA ALA A 204 9.44 -7.70 2.69
C ALA A 204 9.51 -9.20 3.05
N GLN A 205 8.74 -10.06 2.37
CA GLN A 205 8.78 -11.51 2.50
C GLN A 205 10.21 -12.07 2.30
N LYS A 206 10.94 -11.56 1.29
CA LYS A 206 12.31 -12.05 0.98
C LYS A 206 13.36 -11.60 1.99
N LEU A 207 13.06 -10.55 2.77
CA LEU A 207 13.96 -9.96 3.74
C LEU A 207 13.66 -10.41 5.18
N ALA A 208 12.52 -11.05 5.40
CA ALA A 208 12.08 -11.48 6.73
C ALA A 208 12.93 -12.64 7.27
N ASP A 209 13.08 -12.68 8.60
CA ASP A 209 13.79 -13.72 9.37
C ASP A 209 12.88 -14.91 9.75
N ARG A 210 11.63 -14.89 9.27
CA ARG A 210 10.60 -15.91 9.53
C ARG A 210 9.83 -16.23 8.27
N GLN A 211 9.03 -17.31 8.30
CA GLN A 211 8.19 -17.64 7.16
C GLN A 211 7.11 -16.56 6.96
N VAL A 212 7.03 -16.00 5.76
CA VAL A 212 6.02 -15.03 5.39
C VAL A 212 5.24 -15.54 4.19
N VAL A 213 3.91 -15.40 4.24
CA VAL A 213 3.01 -15.72 3.14
C VAL A 213 2.25 -14.45 2.77
N VAL A 214 2.49 -13.92 1.59
CA VAL A 214 1.73 -12.78 1.08
C VAL A 214 0.47 -13.29 0.41
N LEU A 215 -0.70 -12.90 0.95
CA LEU A 215 -2.01 -13.11 0.32
C LEU A 215 -2.28 -11.90 -0.57
N PRO A 216 -2.32 -11.99 -1.90
CA PRO A 216 -2.39 -10.84 -2.80
C PRO A 216 -3.79 -10.20 -2.83
N THR A 217 -4.30 -9.84 -1.66
CA THR A 217 -5.55 -9.10 -1.48
C THR A 217 -5.42 -7.71 -2.07
N ARG A 218 -6.38 -7.32 -2.92
CA ARG A 218 -6.34 -6.07 -3.68
C ARG A 218 -7.19 -4.96 -3.07
N THR A 219 -8.05 -5.33 -2.12
CA THR A 219 -8.99 -4.43 -1.44
C THR A 219 -9.15 -4.83 0.01
N VAL A 220 -9.53 -3.86 0.86
CA VAL A 220 -9.80 -4.10 2.27
C VAL A 220 -10.89 -5.17 2.49
N PRO A 221 -12.03 -5.15 1.77
CA PRO A 221 -13.02 -6.23 1.87
C PRO A 221 -12.45 -7.62 1.62
N MET A 222 -11.60 -7.79 0.58
CA MET A 222 -10.94 -9.08 0.32
C MET A 222 -10.08 -9.53 1.52
N GLY A 223 -9.37 -8.61 2.17
CA GLY A 223 -8.56 -8.92 3.34
C GLY A 223 -9.40 -9.34 4.56
N ILE A 224 -10.52 -8.67 4.79
CA ILE A 224 -11.45 -9.03 5.87
C ILE A 224 -11.99 -10.44 5.65
N THR A 225 -12.50 -10.73 4.45
CA THR A 225 -13.05 -12.05 4.12
C THR A 225 -11.97 -13.13 4.14
N ALA A 226 -10.73 -12.82 3.72
CA ALA A 226 -9.61 -13.76 3.86
C ALA A 226 -9.37 -14.15 5.32
N LEU A 227 -9.29 -13.18 6.24
CA LEU A 227 -9.08 -13.45 7.67
C LEU A 227 -10.20 -14.26 8.29
N LEU A 228 -11.47 -13.98 7.94
CA LEU A 228 -12.62 -14.72 8.42
C LEU A 228 -12.63 -16.20 7.99
N ASN A 229 -11.86 -16.55 6.94
CA ASN A 229 -11.77 -17.92 6.43
C ASN A 229 -10.45 -18.62 6.82
N PHE A 230 -9.73 -18.09 7.81
CA PHE A 230 -8.56 -18.74 8.39
C PHE A 230 -8.98 -19.89 9.33
N ASP A 231 -8.31 -21.04 9.20
CA ASP A 231 -8.49 -22.20 10.09
C ASP A 231 -7.17 -22.48 10.83
N PRO A 232 -7.12 -22.27 12.17
CA PRO A 232 -5.90 -22.51 12.95
C PRO A 232 -5.45 -23.98 12.96
N SER A 233 -6.29 -24.91 12.61
CA SER A 233 -5.98 -26.35 12.53
C SER A 233 -5.44 -26.79 11.17
N ALA A 234 -5.56 -25.95 10.15
CA ALA A 234 -5.14 -26.27 8.79
C ALA A 234 -3.64 -25.91 8.56
N THR A 235 -3.04 -26.52 7.54
CA THR A 235 -1.66 -26.19 7.13
C THR A 235 -1.56 -24.81 6.49
N VAL A 236 -0.35 -24.27 6.34
CA VAL A 236 -0.07 -22.99 5.67
C VAL A 236 -0.64 -22.99 4.25
N GLU A 237 -0.44 -24.06 3.50
CA GLU A 237 -0.90 -24.20 2.11
C GLU A 237 -2.42 -24.25 2.03
N ALA A 238 -3.06 -25.01 2.91
CA ALA A 238 -4.51 -25.12 2.97
C ALA A 238 -5.14 -23.77 3.33
N ASN A 239 -4.60 -23.08 4.33
CA ASN A 239 -5.04 -21.72 4.69
C ASN A 239 -4.84 -20.72 3.55
N THR A 240 -3.70 -20.74 2.86
CA THR A 240 -3.45 -19.87 1.71
C THR A 240 -4.53 -20.05 0.63
N ILE A 241 -4.84 -21.30 0.30
CA ILE A 241 -5.88 -21.63 -0.70
C ILE A 241 -7.28 -21.20 -0.23
N ASN A 242 -7.64 -21.55 1.01
CA ASN A 242 -8.98 -21.25 1.56
C ASN A 242 -9.22 -19.74 1.67
N MET A 243 -8.26 -19.02 2.26
CA MET A 243 -8.34 -17.56 2.44
C MET A 243 -8.42 -16.84 1.09
N MET A 244 -7.61 -17.23 0.11
CA MET A 244 -7.65 -16.60 -1.22
C MET A 244 -8.89 -16.99 -2.00
N SER A 245 -9.35 -18.26 -1.91
CA SER A 245 -10.59 -18.68 -2.56
C SER A 245 -11.82 -17.93 -2.03
N ALA A 246 -11.83 -17.59 -0.75
CA ALA A 246 -12.87 -16.75 -0.16
C ALA A 246 -12.74 -15.29 -0.62
N ALA A 247 -11.54 -14.71 -0.55
CA ALA A 247 -11.25 -13.34 -0.97
C ALA A 247 -11.63 -13.08 -2.45
N ASP A 248 -11.36 -14.05 -3.34
CA ASP A 248 -11.65 -13.91 -4.78
C ASP A 248 -13.16 -13.88 -5.11
N LYS A 249 -14.01 -14.32 -4.19
CA LYS A 249 -15.49 -14.22 -4.34
C LYS A 249 -16.01 -12.83 -4.01
N VAL A 250 -15.23 -12.02 -3.30
CA VAL A 250 -15.65 -10.69 -2.87
C VAL A 250 -15.67 -9.72 -4.05
N SER A 251 -16.81 -9.12 -4.30
CA SER A 251 -16.91 -7.97 -5.20
C SER A 251 -16.80 -6.68 -4.40
N THR A 252 -15.90 -5.79 -4.83
CA THR A 252 -15.63 -4.53 -4.11
C THR A 252 -16.12 -3.32 -4.90
N GLY A 253 -17.03 -2.55 -4.29
CA GLY A 253 -17.46 -1.23 -4.75
C GLY A 253 -16.73 -0.11 -4.03
N LEU A 254 -16.41 0.97 -4.74
CA LEU A 254 -15.77 2.16 -4.16
C LEU A 254 -16.52 3.41 -4.60
N ILE A 255 -16.81 4.30 -3.67
CA ILE A 255 -17.39 5.61 -3.91
C ILE A 255 -16.35 6.66 -3.54
N THR A 256 -15.93 7.45 -4.52
CA THR A 256 -14.90 8.49 -4.37
C THR A 256 -15.22 9.69 -5.26
N TYR A 257 -14.33 10.66 -5.32
CA TYR A 257 -14.46 11.85 -6.17
C TYR A 257 -13.30 11.95 -7.18
N ALA A 258 -13.55 12.59 -8.29
CA ALA A 258 -12.54 12.90 -9.29
C ALA A 258 -11.60 14.00 -8.77
N ALA A 259 -10.31 13.69 -8.59
CA ALA A 259 -9.31 14.65 -8.14
C ALA A 259 -8.97 15.71 -9.20
N ARG A 260 -9.22 15.43 -10.48
CA ARG A 260 -8.97 16.29 -11.64
C ARG A 260 -9.98 15.99 -12.75
N ASP A 261 -10.10 16.91 -13.71
CA ASP A 261 -10.82 16.64 -14.95
C ASP A 261 -10.13 15.49 -15.68
N SER A 262 -10.91 14.56 -16.18
CA SER A 262 -10.44 13.38 -16.91
C SER A 262 -11.48 12.93 -17.95
N GLU A 263 -11.09 12.00 -18.80
CA GLU A 263 -11.99 11.33 -19.73
C GLU A 263 -11.88 9.81 -19.51
N TYR A 264 -13.01 9.14 -19.45
CA TYR A 264 -13.09 7.70 -19.29
C TYR A 264 -14.21 7.15 -20.18
N ASP A 265 -13.88 6.23 -21.06
CA ASP A 265 -14.82 5.60 -22.01
C ASP A 265 -15.63 6.63 -22.83
N GLY A 266 -14.93 7.68 -23.34
CA GLY A 266 -15.53 8.76 -24.11
C GLY A 266 -16.42 9.71 -23.32
N LYS A 267 -16.48 9.58 -21.99
CA LYS A 267 -17.24 10.49 -21.10
C LYS A 267 -16.30 11.39 -20.33
N ARG A 268 -16.59 12.69 -20.34
CA ARG A 268 -15.86 13.66 -19.53
C ARG A 268 -16.30 13.58 -18.08
N ILE A 269 -15.35 13.42 -17.18
CA ILE A 269 -15.52 13.44 -15.73
C ILE A 269 -14.90 14.74 -15.22
N ARG A 270 -15.66 15.54 -14.49
CA ARG A 270 -15.19 16.82 -13.93
C ARG A 270 -14.59 16.61 -12.55
N LYS A 271 -13.64 17.48 -12.20
CA LYS A 271 -13.08 17.53 -10.83
C LYS A 271 -14.21 17.68 -9.80
N GLY A 272 -14.18 16.85 -8.76
CA GLY A 272 -15.18 16.83 -7.69
C GLY A 272 -16.43 15.98 -7.98
N GLU A 273 -16.59 15.49 -9.20
CA GLU A 273 -17.70 14.58 -9.55
C GLU A 273 -17.51 13.23 -8.81
N ILE A 274 -18.62 12.71 -8.28
CA ILE A 274 -18.60 11.43 -7.57
C ILE A 274 -18.48 10.29 -8.56
N MET A 275 -17.52 9.41 -8.32
CA MET A 275 -17.28 8.21 -9.12
C MET A 275 -17.66 6.96 -8.32
N ALA A 276 -18.41 6.07 -8.96
CA ALA A 276 -18.66 4.72 -8.46
C ALA A 276 -17.81 3.74 -9.27
N LEU A 277 -16.98 2.96 -8.57
CA LEU A 277 -16.12 1.96 -9.16
C LEU A 277 -16.54 0.57 -8.67
N GLU A 278 -16.55 -0.40 -9.57
CA GLU A 278 -16.70 -1.82 -9.25
C GLU A 278 -15.41 -2.57 -9.64
N ASN A 279 -14.79 -3.23 -8.69
CA ASN A 279 -13.53 -3.97 -8.87
C ASN A 279 -12.45 -3.13 -9.61
N GLY A 280 -12.39 -1.82 -9.28
CA GLY A 280 -11.41 -0.88 -9.81
C GLY A 280 -11.77 -0.25 -11.17
N LYS A 281 -12.94 -0.58 -11.76
CA LYS A 281 -13.43 0.04 -13.00
C LYS A 281 -14.53 1.04 -12.70
N ILE A 282 -14.50 2.23 -13.32
CA ILE A 282 -15.57 3.23 -13.19
C ILE A 282 -16.82 2.69 -13.88
N VAL A 283 -17.90 2.54 -13.13
CA VAL A 283 -19.20 2.06 -13.65
C VAL A 283 -20.21 3.19 -13.80
N SER A 284 -20.11 4.23 -12.98
CA SER A 284 -20.96 5.41 -13.11
C SER A 284 -20.37 6.64 -12.44
N THR A 285 -20.87 7.83 -12.83
CA THR A 285 -20.61 9.10 -12.16
C THR A 285 -21.92 9.73 -11.67
N SER A 286 -21.85 10.58 -10.65
CA SER A 286 -23.01 11.21 -10.01
C SER A 286 -22.61 12.52 -9.34
N ASN A 287 -23.59 13.37 -9.05
CA ASN A 287 -23.41 14.54 -8.16
C ASN A 287 -23.95 14.27 -6.74
N ASP A 288 -24.40 13.06 -6.47
CA ASP A 288 -25.03 12.65 -5.20
C ASP A 288 -24.38 11.35 -4.72
N ILE A 289 -23.72 11.44 -3.56
CA ILE A 289 -22.99 10.32 -2.93
C ILE A 289 -23.96 9.18 -2.56
N THR A 290 -25.09 9.52 -1.93
CA THR A 290 -26.10 8.54 -1.50
C THR A 290 -26.64 7.76 -2.71
N LYS A 291 -26.98 8.49 -3.79
CA LYS A 291 -27.48 7.88 -5.01
C LYS A 291 -26.45 6.99 -5.70
N ALA A 292 -25.18 7.44 -5.75
CA ALA A 292 -24.09 6.64 -6.28
C ALA A 292 -23.92 5.34 -5.48
N THR A 293 -23.94 5.43 -4.13
CA THR A 293 -23.70 4.31 -3.23
C THR A 293 -24.77 3.24 -3.36
N TYR A 294 -26.08 3.60 -3.25
CA TYR A 294 -27.12 2.56 -3.31
C TYR A 294 -27.26 1.95 -4.71
N ARG A 295 -27.00 2.74 -5.78
CA ARG A 295 -27.01 2.21 -7.14
C ARG A 295 -25.88 1.21 -7.37
N LEU A 296 -24.68 1.53 -6.90
CA LEU A 296 -23.54 0.64 -6.97
C LEU A 296 -23.82 -0.66 -6.18
N ALA A 297 -24.18 -0.54 -4.90
CA ALA A 297 -24.47 -1.70 -4.05
C ALA A 297 -25.53 -2.63 -4.67
N ARG A 298 -26.65 -2.05 -5.13
CA ARG A 298 -27.71 -2.81 -5.79
C ARG A 298 -27.25 -3.46 -7.10
N GLY A 299 -26.43 -2.74 -7.89
CA GLY A 299 -25.90 -3.26 -9.17
C GLY A 299 -24.96 -4.43 -8.99
N MET A 300 -24.18 -4.43 -7.89
CA MET A 300 -23.25 -5.48 -7.54
C MET A 300 -23.92 -6.74 -6.97
N CYS A 301 -25.12 -6.61 -6.36
CA CYS A 301 -25.87 -7.76 -5.84
C CYS A 301 -26.32 -8.69 -6.96
N LYS A 302 -25.90 -9.94 -6.86
CA LYS A 302 -26.31 -11.06 -7.74
C LYS A 302 -27.35 -11.91 -7.02
N LYS A 303 -27.87 -12.93 -7.71
CA LYS A 303 -28.88 -13.85 -7.12
C LYS A 303 -28.32 -14.69 -5.98
N ASP A 304 -27.02 -14.94 -5.99
CA ASP A 304 -26.27 -15.73 -5.02
C ASP A 304 -25.58 -14.87 -3.95
N SER A 305 -25.72 -13.56 -4.01
CA SER A 305 -25.18 -12.66 -2.98
C SER A 305 -25.97 -12.81 -1.68
N SER A 306 -25.25 -12.91 -0.56
CA SER A 306 -25.80 -13.10 0.78
C SER A 306 -25.56 -11.89 1.69
N PHE A 307 -24.43 -11.22 1.52
CA PHE A 307 -24.01 -10.14 2.40
C PHE A 307 -23.57 -8.89 1.61
N VAL A 308 -23.93 -7.73 2.15
CA VAL A 308 -23.42 -6.42 1.72
C VAL A 308 -22.90 -5.71 2.96
N THR A 309 -21.60 -5.40 2.98
CA THR A 309 -21.01 -4.60 4.04
C THR A 309 -20.65 -3.21 3.49
N ILE A 310 -21.16 -2.17 4.12
CA ILE A 310 -20.88 -0.77 3.79
C ILE A 310 -19.84 -0.25 4.79
N ILE A 311 -18.71 0.23 4.31
CA ILE A 311 -17.63 0.77 5.13
C ILE A 311 -17.54 2.26 4.87
N SER A 312 -17.88 3.11 5.87
CA SER A 312 -17.86 4.57 5.73
C SER A 312 -16.48 5.15 5.98
N GLY A 313 -16.09 6.15 5.17
CA GLY A 313 -14.84 6.89 5.28
C GLY A 313 -14.87 8.03 6.29
N CYS A 314 -13.72 8.70 6.47
CA CYS A 314 -13.56 9.79 7.43
C CYS A 314 -14.39 11.05 7.08
N ASP A 315 -14.71 11.24 5.81
CA ASP A 315 -15.48 12.39 5.30
C ASP A 315 -17.01 12.16 5.32
N VAL A 316 -17.47 11.07 5.96
CA VAL A 316 -18.89 10.72 6.09
C VAL A 316 -19.31 10.84 7.54
N SER A 317 -20.42 11.56 7.80
CA SER A 317 -21.02 11.62 9.13
C SER A 317 -21.72 10.31 9.48
N ASP A 318 -21.86 10.02 10.78
CA ASP A 318 -22.58 8.82 11.22
C ASP A 318 -24.04 8.83 10.77
N GLU A 319 -24.69 10.00 10.80
CA GLU A 319 -26.07 10.17 10.31
C GLU A 319 -26.20 9.83 8.80
N ASP A 320 -25.26 10.27 7.99
CA ASP A 320 -25.28 9.98 6.54
C ASP A 320 -24.96 8.51 6.26
N ALA A 321 -24.06 7.91 7.04
CA ALA A 321 -23.76 6.49 6.95
C ALA A 321 -24.97 5.62 7.30
N GLU A 322 -25.71 5.94 8.36
CA GLU A 322 -26.95 5.27 8.74
C GLU A 322 -28.03 5.43 7.66
N LYS A 323 -28.28 6.64 7.17
CA LYS A 323 -29.23 6.90 6.07
C LYS A 323 -28.90 6.09 4.83
N VAL A 324 -27.62 6.07 4.41
CA VAL A 324 -27.19 5.30 3.23
C VAL A 324 -27.40 3.83 3.46
N THR A 325 -27.07 3.30 4.64
CA THR A 325 -27.24 1.90 4.99
C THR A 325 -28.71 1.48 4.91
N GLU A 326 -29.62 2.26 5.48
CA GLU A 326 -31.07 1.99 5.41
C GLU A 326 -31.60 2.04 3.97
N ILE A 327 -31.12 2.99 3.16
CA ILE A 327 -31.49 3.06 1.74
C ILE A 327 -30.99 1.84 0.98
N VAL A 328 -29.72 1.41 1.20
CA VAL A 328 -29.15 0.22 0.56
C VAL A 328 -29.94 -1.01 0.97
N LYS A 329 -30.24 -1.18 2.27
CA LYS A 329 -31.07 -2.27 2.79
C LYS A 329 -32.44 -2.33 2.14
N ALA A 330 -33.08 -1.18 1.97
CA ALA A 330 -34.40 -1.09 1.31
C ALA A 330 -34.36 -1.35 -0.22
N LYS A 331 -33.18 -1.23 -0.85
CA LYS A 331 -33.02 -1.34 -2.32
C LYS A 331 -32.35 -2.64 -2.76
N CYS A 332 -31.63 -3.32 -1.88
CA CYS A 332 -31.08 -4.66 -2.13
C CYS A 332 -32.20 -5.74 -2.04
N PRO A 333 -31.98 -6.94 -2.62
CA PRO A 333 -32.91 -8.05 -2.46
C PRO A 333 -33.12 -8.43 -0.99
N ASN A 334 -34.31 -8.82 -0.61
CA ASN A 334 -34.70 -9.11 0.79
C ASN A 334 -33.90 -10.25 1.46
N HIS A 335 -33.25 -11.10 0.69
CA HIS A 335 -32.40 -12.17 1.20
C HIS A 335 -30.97 -11.74 1.50
N VAL A 336 -30.58 -10.53 1.11
CA VAL A 336 -29.23 -9.99 1.32
C VAL A 336 -29.19 -9.25 2.65
N GLU A 337 -28.32 -9.68 3.54
CA GLU A 337 -28.04 -8.98 4.79
C GLU A 337 -27.15 -7.78 4.54
N VAL A 338 -27.53 -6.61 5.07
CA VAL A 338 -26.77 -5.37 4.92
C VAL A 338 -26.26 -4.92 6.27
N SER A 339 -24.94 -4.75 6.40
CA SER A 339 -24.26 -4.25 7.59
C SER A 339 -23.48 -2.97 7.31
N HIS A 340 -23.15 -2.23 8.36
CA HIS A 340 -22.33 -1.03 8.29
C HIS A 340 -21.14 -1.13 9.25
N ILE A 341 -19.99 -0.66 8.77
CA ILE A 341 -18.75 -0.52 9.55
C ILE A 341 -18.22 0.91 9.37
N ARG A 342 -17.85 1.56 10.47
CA ARG A 342 -17.14 2.82 10.42
C ARG A 342 -15.65 2.56 10.19
N GLY A 343 -15.20 2.70 8.95
CA GLY A 343 -13.80 2.43 8.58
C GLY A 343 -12.87 3.61 8.87
N GLY A 344 -13.36 4.84 8.66
CA GLY A 344 -12.56 6.06 8.81
C GLY A 344 -11.44 6.22 7.77
N GLN A 345 -11.51 5.46 6.66
CA GLN A 345 -10.53 5.53 5.58
C GLN A 345 -10.63 6.87 4.83
N PRO A 346 -9.49 7.43 4.37
CA PRO A 346 -9.47 8.62 3.53
C PRO A 346 -9.82 8.29 2.07
N VAL A 347 -10.13 9.30 1.27
CA VAL A 347 -10.36 9.25 -0.19
C VAL A 347 -11.69 8.60 -0.60
N TYR A 348 -12.08 7.54 0.05
CA TYR A 348 -13.32 6.85 -0.24
C TYR A 348 -14.41 7.24 0.74
N TYR A 349 -15.50 7.80 0.26
CA TYR A 349 -16.71 8.03 1.07
C TYR A 349 -17.26 6.70 1.58
N TYR A 350 -17.35 5.73 0.67
CA TYR A 350 -17.77 4.38 1.01
C TYR A 350 -16.96 3.33 0.26
N MET A 351 -16.63 2.24 0.96
CA MET A 351 -16.27 0.97 0.35
C MET A 351 -17.44 0.00 0.57
N ILE A 352 -17.72 -0.84 -0.41
CA ILE A 352 -18.83 -1.79 -0.39
C ILE A 352 -18.26 -3.17 -0.66
N SER A 353 -18.49 -4.12 0.25
CA SER A 353 -18.27 -5.54 0.01
C SER A 353 -19.58 -6.19 -0.39
N VAL A 354 -19.56 -7.03 -1.40
CA VAL A 354 -20.68 -7.90 -1.77
C VAL A 354 -20.18 -9.34 -1.89
N GLU A 355 -20.82 -10.23 -1.13
CA GLU A 355 -20.46 -11.64 -0.99
C GLU A 355 -21.64 -12.56 -1.25
#